data_4dd6f85c06b1ae96e8a138ceb557f5e7
#
_entry.id   4dd6f85c06b1ae96e8a138ceb557f5e7
#
_cell.length_a   1.000
_cell.length_b   1.000
_cell.length_c   1.000
_cell.angle_alpha   90.00
_cell.angle_beta   90.00
_cell.angle_gamma   90.00
#
_symmetry.space_group_name_H-M   'P 1'
#
loop_
_entity.id
_entity.type
_entity.pdbx_description
1 polymer ?
#
loop_
_entity_poly.entity_id
_entity_poly.type
_entity_poly.pdbx_seq_one_letter_code
_entity_poly.pdbx_strand_id
1 'polypeptide(L)' 'MTFAEKGKHVRSVLQLSQEKFAIMLGVSFATVNRLENGHAVPSYATMEKFASLCKEHNISFD' A
#
# COMPACT_ATOMS: atom_id res chain seq x y z
N MET A 1 0.89 -0.83 13.85
CA MET A 1 1.57 -0.39 12.61
C MET A 1 0.86 0.79 11.97
N THR A 2 1.62 1.74 11.46
CA THR A 2 1.05 2.83 10.67
C THR A 2 0.77 2.33 9.25
N PHE A 3 -0.02 3.08 8.50
CA PHE A 3 -0.26 2.71 7.11
C PHE A 3 1.04 2.70 6.30
N ALA A 4 1.94 3.64 6.59
CA ALA A 4 3.24 3.66 5.91
C ALA A 4 3.99 2.34 6.10
N GLU A 5 4.00 1.84 7.32
CA GLU A 5 4.65 0.56 7.62
C GLU A 5 3.91 -0.61 6.98
N LYS A 6 2.58 -0.60 7.03
CA LYS A 6 1.79 -1.66 6.42
C LYS A 6 2.02 -1.72 4.91
N GLY A 7 2.05 -0.57 4.27
CA GLY A 7 2.28 -0.50 2.83
C GLY A 7 3.62 -1.06 2.43
N LYS A 8 4.66 -0.68 3.15
CA LYS A 8 6.01 -1.21 2.89
C LYS A 8 6.06 -2.72 3.11
N HIS A 9 5.39 -3.20 4.15
CA HIS A 9 5.36 -4.62 4.46
C HIS A 9 4.70 -5.42 3.33
N VAL A 10 3.53 -4.98 2.88
CA VAL A 10 2.82 -5.65 1.79
C VAL A 10 3.66 -5.64 0.52
N ARG A 11 4.25 -4.49 0.20
CA ARG A 11 5.08 -4.37 -0.98
C ARG A 11 6.28 -5.32 -0.91
N SER A 12 6.88 -5.45 0.26
CA SER A 12 8.01 -6.35 0.48
C SER A 12 7.58 -7.81 0.33
N VAL A 13 6.48 -8.20 0.97
CA VAL A 13 5.97 -9.57 0.92
C VAL A 13 5.66 -9.98 -0.52
N LEU A 14 5.06 -9.08 -1.28
CA LEU A 14 4.67 -9.35 -2.67
C LEU A 14 5.80 -9.06 -3.66
N GLN A 15 6.94 -8.57 -3.18
CA GLN A 15 8.10 -8.23 -4.00
C GLN A 15 7.75 -7.24 -5.11
N LEU A 16 7.01 -6.20 -4.74
CA LEU A 16 6.57 -5.18 -5.67
C LEU A 16 7.47 -3.94 -5.60
N SER A 17 7.73 -3.34 -6.76
CA SER A 17 8.32 -2.01 -6.80
C SER A 17 7.26 -0.99 -6.37
N GLN A 18 7.69 0.23 -6.04
CA GLN A 18 6.74 1.30 -5.75
C GLN A 18 5.84 1.58 -6.95
N GLU A 19 6.38 1.51 -8.16
CA GLU A 19 5.62 1.72 -9.37
C GLU A 19 4.51 0.68 -9.54
N LYS A 20 4.82 -0.58 -9.35
CA LYS A 20 3.82 -1.64 -9.46
C LYS A 20 2.79 -1.55 -8.36
N PHE A 21 3.23 -1.22 -7.16
CA PHE A 21 2.32 -1.04 -6.04
C PHE A 21 1.34 0.10 -6.30
N ALA A 22 1.85 1.20 -6.88
CA ALA A 22 1.01 2.34 -7.25
C ALA A 22 -0.07 1.94 -8.24
N ILE A 23 0.31 1.15 -9.26
CA ILE A 23 -0.66 0.64 -10.24
C ILE A 23 -1.74 -0.19 -9.55
N MET A 24 -1.34 -1.06 -8.64
CA MET A 24 -2.28 -1.93 -7.94
C MET A 24 -3.22 -1.17 -7.02
N LEU A 25 -2.75 -0.07 -6.44
CA LEU A 25 -3.57 0.79 -5.60
C LEU A 25 -4.35 1.84 -6.39
N GLY A 26 -4.06 1.98 -7.67
CA GLY A 26 -4.74 2.96 -8.51
C GLY A 26 -4.32 4.40 -8.22
N VAL A 27 -3.07 4.61 -7.80
CA VAL A 27 -2.55 5.94 -7.49
C VAL A 27 -1.23 6.17 -8.23
N SER A 28 -0.69 7.37 -8.14
CA SER A 28 0.58 7.69 -8.78
C SER A 28 1.76 7.16 -7.95
N PHE A 29 2.91 7.03 -8.60
CA PHE A 29 4.16 6.68 -7.93
C PHE A 29 4.47 7.68 -6.81
N ALA A 30 4.30 8.98 -7.09
CA ALA A 30 4.54 10.02 -6.09
C ALA A 30 3.66 9.83 -4.86
N THR A 31 2.41 9.43 -5.06
CA THR A 31 1.50 9.18 -3.94
C THR A 31 1.98 8.01 -3.08
N VAL A 32 2.41 6.91 -3.70
CA VAL A 32 2.94 5.77 -2.94
C VAL A 32 4.17 6.20 -2.14
N ASN A 33 5.06 6.95 -2.77
CA ASN A 33 6.26 7.44 -2.10
C ASN A 33 5.89 8.26 -0.86
N ARG A 34 4.93 9.17 -0.97
CA ARG A 34 4.48 10.01 0.14
C ARG A 34 3.79 9.19 1.23
N LEU A 35 2.99 8.21 0.83
CA LEU A 35 2.32 7.33 1.80
C LEU A 35 3.35 6.52 2.59
N GLU A 36 4.35 5.99 1.91
CA GLU A 36 5.38 5.17 2.57
C GLU A 36 6.30 5.99 3.46
N ASN A 37 6.43 7.27 3.19
CA ASN A 37 7.22 8.17 4.02
C ASN A 37 6.42 8.85 5.13
N GLY A 38 5.14 8.52 5.24
CA GLY A 38 4.29 9.09 6.28
C GLY A 38 3.88 10.53 6.03
N HIS A 39 4.03 11.02 4.79
CA HIS A 39 3.71 12.41 4.43
C HIS A 39 2.32 12.57 3.83
N ALA A 40 1.54 11.51 3.76
CA ALA A 40 0.19 11.56 3.23
C ALA A 40 -0.67 10.53 3.93
N VAL A 41 -1.97 10.79 3.95
CA VAL A 41 -2.96 9.86 4.48
C VAL A 41 -3.65 9.21 3.29
N PRO A 42 -3.83 7.88 3.27
CA PRO A 42 -4.49 7.24 2.14
C PRO A 42 -5.96 7.64 2.05
N SER A 43 -6.44 7.81 0.83
CA SER A 43 -7.86 8.07 0.60
C SER A 43 -8.66 6.81 0.91
N TYR A 44 -9.97 6.97 1.05
CA TYR A 44 -10.84 5.83 1.29
C TYR A 44 -10.72 4.80 0.18
N ALA A 45 -10.70 5.25 -1.08
CA ALA A 45 -10.55 4.36 -2.22
C ALA A 45 -9.24 3.58 -2.18
N THR A 46 -8.15 4.26 -1.80
CA THR A 46 -6.85 3.61 -1.67
C THR A 46 -6.88 2.55 -0.56
N MET A 47 -7.52 2.88 0.56
CA MET A 47 -7.63 1.93 1.68
C MET A 47 -8.44 0.70 1.28
N GLU A 48 -9.50 0.86 0.50
CA GLU A 48 -10.29 -0.26 0.02
C GLU A 48 -9.47 -1.17 -0.88
N LYS A 49 -8.73 -0.59 -1.81
CA LYS A 49 -7.88 -1.38 -2.70
C LYS A 49 -6.76 -2.08 -1.93
N PHE A 50 -6.20 -1.40 -0.94
CA PHE A 50 -5.19 -2.00 -0.09
C PHE A 50 -5.76 -3.18 0.70
N ALA A 51 -6.94 -3.02 1.28
CA ALA A 51 -7.59 -4.09 2.03
C ALA A 51 -7.89 -5.30 1.13
N SER A 52 -8.36 -5.05 -0.09
CA SER A 52 -8.62 -6.12 -1.06
C SER A 52 -7.34 -6.86 -1.41
N LEU A 53 -6.26 -6.13 -1.61
CA LEU A 53 -4.97 -6.72 -1.94
C LEU A 53 -4.48 -7.62 -0.80
N CYS A 54 -4.59 -7.15 0.44
CA CYS A 54 -4.21 -7.94 1.61
C CYS A 54 -5.06 -9.21 1.73
N LYS A 55 -6.36 -9.08 1.53
CA LYS A 55 -7.27 -10.22 1.61
C LYS A 55 -6.96 -11.24 0.53
N GLU A 56 -6.69 -10.78 -0.68
CA GLU A 56 -6.39 -11.64 -1.82
C GLU A 56 -5.13 -12.47 -1.59
N HIS A 57 -4.17 -11.93 -0.87
CA HIS A 57 -2.89 -12.59 -0.60
C HIS A 57 -2.75 -13.09 0.83
N ASN A 58 -3.83 -13.08 1.61
CA ASN A 58 -3.84 -13.56 2.99
C ASN A 58 -2.82 -12.87 3.87
N ILE A 59 -2.67 -11.56 3.70
CA ILE A 59 -1.76 -10.77 4.51
C ILE A 59 -2.54 -10.13 5.66
N SER A 60 -2.04 -10.31 6.87
CA SER A 60 -2.67 -9.80 8.08
C SER A 60 -1.63 -9.08 8.92
N PHE A 61 -2.08 -8.12 9.75
CA PHE A 61 -1.18 -7.31 10.57
C PHE A 61 -1.43 -7.50 12.07
N ASP A 62 -2.24 -8.45 12.44
CA ASP A 62 -2.57 -8.75 13.84
C ASP A 62 -1.61 -9.76 14.45
#